data_c9685986486497d03b49e2e326cf7272
#
_entry.id   c9685986486497d03b49e2e326cf7272
#
_cell.length_a   1.000
_cell.length_b   1.000
_cell.length_c   1.000
_cell.angle_alpha   90.00
_cell.angle_beta   90.00
_cell.angle_gamma   90.00
#
_symmetry.space_group_name_H-M   'P 1'
#
loop_
_entity.id
_entity.type
_entity.pdbx_description
1 polymer ?
#
loop_
_entity_poly.entity_id
_entity_poly.type
_entity_poly.pdbx_seq_one_letter_code
_entity_poly.pdbx_strand_id
1 'polypeptide(L)'
;MRAWRLALRTLAREWRSGELGVLMLALAIAVAALTGVGFLVNRISAAVSLQAVQVLAADIRLGSPQPIGDTYFAEAARRGLRTARSTGLLSVVFNGDASQLTNIHAVTAGYPLRGRLLIADEPFAKGIATNDLPGPGEVWPDSKLLAAIGGRVGSQLAIGAATFRVAHVLIARPDQGGTFAELAPTLIMNAADLPATRLIQPGSRVSYGALFAGDRDRIDAFKTWLQAHKKPGERLRDITDASPQIKSAVDRAGRFLSLASLVSVLLCAIAVAMSARRYVHRHLDTVALLKTLGATRAFTLTVTVLQLLIVALLAAIAGSAVGFLAQEWLLRTIRGLLAVTELPPAG
;
A
#
# COMPACT_ATOMS: atom_id res chain seq x y z
N MET A 1 -12.21 23.20 42.11
CA MET A 1 -13.60 22.95 41.68
C MET A 1 -14.40 24.22 41.27
N ARG A 2 -14.13 25.42 41.85
CA ARG A 2 -14.88 26.63 41.49
C ARG A 2 -14.56 27.17 40.07
N ALA A 3 -13.31 27.13 39.63
CA ALA A 3 -12.89 27.66 38.33
C ALA A 3 -13.53 26.90 37.14
N TRP A 4 -13.63 25.56 37.20
CA TRP A 4 -14.24 24.73 36.15
C TRP A 4 -15.75 25.02 35.95
N ARG A 5 -16.50 25.08 37.05
CA ARG A 5 -17.94 25.40 36.97
C ARG A 5 -18.19 26.82 36.45
N LEU A 6 -17.32 27.76 36.78
CA LEU A 6 -17.41 29.14 36.31
C LEU A 6 -17.05 29.19 34.82
N ALA A 7 -15.99 28.51 34.39
CA ALA A 7 -15.60 28.41 32.98
C ALA A 7 -16.73 27.86 32.10
N LEU A 8 -17.40 26.78 32.54
CA LEU A 8 -18.53 26.20 31.80
C LEU A 8 -19.76 27.12 31.72
N ARG A 9 -20.07 27.80 32.80
CA ARG A 9 -21.23 28.73 32.81
C ARG A 9 -20.99 29.97 31.95
N THR A 10 -19.79 30.54 32.00
CA THR A 10 -19.42 31.68 31.15
C THR A 10 -19.32 31.24 29.68
N LEU A 11 -18.78 30.06 29.38
CA LEU A 11 -18.73 29.48 28.04
C LEU A 11 -20.15 29.38 27.41
N ALA A 12 -21.11 28.84 28.14
CA ALA A 12 -22.49 28.69 27.64
C ALA A 12 -23.16 30.05 27.35
N ARG A 13 -22.81 31.14 28.08
CA ARG A 13 -23.31 32.49 27.86
C ARG A 13 -22.62 33.15 26.67
N GLU A 14 -21.31 32.97 26.53
CA GLU A 14 -20.51 33.53 25.46
C GLU A 14 -20.71 32.81 24.11
N TRP A 15 -21.19 31.56 24.14
CA TRP A 15 -21.62 30.84 22.93
C TRP A 15 -22.75 31.59 22.20
N ARG A 16 -23.63 32.22 22.96
CA ARG A 16 -24.75 33.03 22.40
C ARG A 16 -24.30 34.37 21.79
N SER A 17 -23.14 34.89 22.15
CA SER A 17 -22.57 36.11 21.57
C SER A 17 -21.91 35.89 20.18
N GLY A 18 -21.72 34.64 19.75
CA GLY A 18 -21.21 34.29 18.43
C GLY A 18 -19.69 34.33 18.29
N GLU A 19 -18.95 34.90 19.23
CA GLU A 19 -17.49 35.11 19.09
C GLU A 19 -16.68 33.81 19.28
N LEU A 20 -17.06 33.04 20.29
CA LEU A 20 -16.46 31.69 20.49
C LEU A 20 -16.84 30.75 19.34
N GLY A 21 -18.00 30.96 18.70
CA GLY A 21 -18.42 30.20 17.52
C GLY A 21 -17.50 30.42 16.32
N VAL A 22 -17.08 31.66 16.06
CA VAL A 22 -16.13 31.98 14.97
C VAL A 22 -14.76 31.36 15.26
N LEU A 23 -14.26 31.46 16.49
CA LEU A 23 -12.99 30.85 16.89
C LEU A 23 -13.04 29.31 16.77
N MET A 24 -14.11 28.70 17.26
CA MET A 24 -14.33 27.27 17.17
C MET A 24 -14.45 26.79 15.71
N LEU A 25 -15.18 27.53 14.88
CA LEU A 25 -15.33 27.21 13.46
C LEU A 25 -13.98 27.27 12.72
N ALA A 26 -13.22 28.35 12.93
CA ALA A 26 -11.88 28.49 12.33
C ALA A 26 -10.95 27.35 12.75
N LEU A 27 -10.94 27.01 14.04
CA LEU A 27 -10.11 25.92 14.56
C LEU A 27 -10.60 24.55 14.06
N ALA A 28 -11.94 24.34 14.00
CA ALA A 28 -12.52 23.10 13.46
C ALA A 28 -12.19 22.90 11.98
N ILE A 29 -12.25 23.95 11.16
CA ILE A 29 -11.86 23.89 9.73
C ILE A 29 -10.37 23.56 9.61
N ALA A 30 -9.52 24.15 10.45
CA ALA A 30 -8.10 23.86 10.45
C ALA A 30 -7.80 22.39 10.75
N VAL A 31 -8.41 21.89 11.83
CA VAL A 31 -8.24 20.49 12.23
C VAL A 31 -8.85 19.55 11.18
N ALA A 32 -10.01 19.90 10.60
CA ALA A 32 -10.62 19.11 9.53
C ALA A 32 -9.74 19.02 8.28
N ALA A 33 -9.12 20.14 7.87
CA ALA A 33 -8.19 20.15 6.74
C ALA A 33 -6.95 19.28 7.02
N LEU A 34 -6.34 19.44 8.20
CA LEU A 34 -5.16 18.68 8.60
C LEU A 34 -5.44 17.16 8.69
N THR A 35 -6.50 16.79 9.38
CA THR A 35 -6.87 15.39 9.59
C THR A 35 -7.38 14.75 8.32
N GLY A 36 -8.17 15.44 7.50
CA GLY A 36 -8.67 14.94 6.22
C GLY A 36 -7.54 14.62 5.24
N VAL A 37 -6.56 15.53 5.13
CA VAL A 37 -5.35 15.31 4.31
C VAL A 37 -4.51 14.16 4.86
N GLY A 38 -4.25 14.14 6.18
CA GLY A 38 -3.47 13.10 6.83
C GLY A 38 -4.06 11.70 6.62
N PHE A 39 -5.35 11.53 6.83
CA PHE A 39 -6.05 10.27 6.60
C PHE A 39 -6.03 9.86 5.13
N LEU A 40 -6.23 10.79 4.20
CA LEU A 40 -6.19 10.50 2.76
C LEU A 40 -4.82 9.99 2.33
N VAL A 41 -3.75 10.68 2.72
CA VAL A 41 -2.36 10.27 2.40
C VAL A 41 -2.04 8.90 2.99
N ASN A 42 -2.40 8.65 4.25
CA ASN A 42 -2.17 7.36 4.89
C ASN A 42 -2.91 6.23 4.16
N ARG A 43 -4.16 6.46 3.77
CA ARG A 43 -4.99 5.46 3.08
C ARG A 43 -4.51 5.18 1.66
N ILE A 44 -4.08 6.20 0.91
CA ILE A 44 -3.47 6.03 -0.42
C ILE A 44 -2.16 5.24 -0.29
N SER A 45 -1.32 5.58 0.68
CA SER A 45 -0.05 4.86 0.92
C SER A 45 -0.30 3.40 1.30
N ALA A 46 -1.30 3.11 2.13
CA ALA A 46 -1.70 1.75 2.47
C ALA A 46 -2.22 0.97 1.25
N ALA A 47 -3.07 1.59 0.41
CA ALA A 47 -3.58 0.96 -0.81
C ALA A 47 -2.46 0.67 -1.82
N VAL A 48 -1.53 1.60 -2.01
CA VAL A 48 -0.34 1.40 -2.86
C VAL A 48 0.54 0.29 -2.33
N SER A 49 0.74 0.21 -1.00
CA SER A 49 1.51 -0.86 -0.37
C SER A 49 0.87 -2.24 -0.58
N LEU A 50 -0.46 -2.35 -0.44
CA LEU A 50 -1.18 -3.60 -0.69
C LEU A 50 -1.08 -4.04 -2.16
N GLN A 51 -1.19 -3.10 -3.10
CA GLN A 51 -1.04 -3.40 -4.52
C GLN A 51 0.41 -3.79 -4.85
N ALA A 52 1.39 -3.17 -4.23
CA ALA A 52 2.81 -3.53 -4.39
C ALA A 52 3.13 -4.94 -3.90
N VAL A 53 2.50 -5.39 -2.79
CA VAL A 53 2.62 -6.79 -2.30
C VAL A 53 2.11 -7.78 -3.35
N GLN A 54 1.01 -7.47 -4.01
CA GLN A 54 0.47 -8.32 -5.07
C GLN A 54 1.42 -8.39 -6.28
N VAL A 55 2.03 -7.25 -6.66
CA VAL A 55 2.96 -7.17 -7.80
C VAL A 55 4.27 -7.95 -7.57
N LEU A 56 4.71 -8.16 -6.33
CA LEU A 56 5.93 -8.93 -6.03
C LEU A 56 5.68 -10.42 -5.83
N ALA A 57 4.44 -10.84 -5.63
CA ALA A 57 4.05 -12.18 -5.16
C ALA A 57 4.69 -12.58 -3.80
N ALA A 58 5.29 -11.64 -3.09
CA ALA A 58 6.02 -11.82 -1.83
C ALA A 58 6.16 -10.48 -1.08
N ASP A 59 6.63 -10.50 0.16
CA ASP A 59 6.99 -9.28 0.89
C ASP A 59 8.38 -8.78 0.48
N ILE A 60 9.31 -9.72 0.20
CA ILE A 60 10.66 -9.44 -0.32
C ILE A 60 10.97 -10.43 -1.44
N ARG A 61 11.62 -9.94 -2.49
CA ARG A 61 12.14 -10.73 -3.60
C ARG A 61 13.63 -10.44 -3.82
N LEU A 62 14.45 -11.46 -3.77
CA LEU A 62 15.84 -11.41 -4.19
C LEU A 62 15.93 -11.94 -5.62
N GLY A 63 16.38 -11.13 -6.55
CA GLY A 63 16.60 -11.51 -7.96
C GLY A 63 18.09 -11.65 -8.27
N SER A 64 18.45 -12.67 -9.05
CA SER A 64 19.82 -12.95 -9.45
C SER A 64 19.88 -13.49 -10.88
N PRO A 65 20.92 -13.16 -11.68
CA PRO A 65 21.19 -13.85 -12.94
C PRO A 65 21.84 -15.22 -12.73
N GLN A 66 22.23 -15.59 -11.51
CA GLN A 66 22.82 -16.86 -11.15
C GLN A 66 21.94 -17.59 -10.13
N PRO A 67 22.04 -18.92 -10.01
CA PRO A 67 21.30 -19.68 -9.01
C PRO A 67 21.51 -19.12 -7.60
N ILE A 68 20.39 -18.93 -6.88
CA ILE A 68 20.40 -18.38 -5.53
C ILE A 68 20.71 -19.49 -4.53
N GLY A 69 21.71 -19.26 -3.69
CA GLY A 69 22.21 -20.26 -2.72
C GLY A 69 21.19 -20.58 -1.62
N ASP A 70 21.28 -21.81 -1.09
CA ASP A 70 20.38 -22.33 -0.06
C ASP A 70 20.52 -21.62 1.29
N THR A 71 21.63 -20.93 1.54
CA THR A 71 21.87 -20.19 2.79
C THR A 71 20.81 -19.16 3.10
N TYR A 72 20.26 -18.48 2.08
CA TYR A 72 19.19 -17.50 2.25
C TYR A 72 17.88 -18.16 2.67
N PHE A 73 17.58 -19.33 2.11
CA PHE A 73 16.38 -20.10 2.45
C PHE A 73 16.46 -20.72 3.84
N ALA A 74 17.63 -21.22 4.23
CA ALA A 74 17.89 -21.76 5.57
C ALA A 74 17.73 -20.66 6.63
N GLU A 75 18.26 -19.47 6.40
CA GLU A 75 18.11 -18.35 7.32
C GLU A 75 16.65 -17.86 7.40
N ALA A 76 15.95 -17.79 6.27
CA ALA A 76 14.52 -17.46 6.25
C ALA A 76 13.69 -18.47 7.04
N ALA A 77 13.98 -19.77 6.89
CA ALA A 77 13.31 -20.84 7.63
C ALA A 77 13.55 -20.73 9.14
N ARG A 78 14.80 -20.44 9.57
CA ARG A 78 15.13 -20.20 11.00
C ARG A 78 14.31 -19.06 11.61
N ARG A 79 13.96 -18.05 10.80
CA ARG A 79 13.12 -16.91 11.22
C ARG A 79 11.63 -17.16 11.06
N GLY A 80 11.23 -18.37 10.63
CA GLY A 80 9.82 -18.74 10.43
C GLY A 80 9.18 -18.03 9.24
N LEU A 81 9.95 -17.65 8.22
CA LEU A 81 9.45 -17.06 6.98
C LEU A 81 9.05 -18.15 5.98
N ARG A 82 7.98 -17.91 5.25
CA ARG A 82 7.60 -18.72 4.09
C ARG A 82 8.50 -18.35 2.91
N THR A 83 8.88 -19.34 2.12
CA THR A 83 9.78 -19.16 0.99
C THR A 83 9.25 -19.84 -0.26
N ALA A 84 9.58 -19.29 -1.43
CA ALA A 84 9.37 -19.93 -2.72
C ALA A 84 10.51 -19.55 -3.67
N ARG A 85 10.74 -20.37 -4.68
CA ARG A 85 11.70 -20.09 -5.76
C ARG A 85 10.95 -19.83 -7.05
N SER A 86 11.48 -18.94 -7.87
CA SER A 86 11.04 -18.75 -9.24
C SER A 86 12.23 -18.73 -10.18
N THR A 87 12.08 -19.32 -11.34
CA THR A 87 13.08 -19.28 -12.41
C THR A 87 12.37 -18.80 -13.67
N GLY A 88 12.83 -17.68 -14.22
CA GLY A 88 12.27 -17.08 -15.43
C GLY A 88 13.25 -17.15 -16.58
N LEU A 89 12.78 -17.53 -17.75
CA LEU A 89 13.56 -17.56 -18.98
C LEU A 89 12.66 -17.37 -20.22
N LEU A 90 13.24 -16.86 -21.28
CA LEU A 90 12.57 -16.78 -22.58
C LEU A 90 12.93 -18.00 -23.41
N SER A 91 11.90 -18.69 -23.95
CA SER A 91 12.07 -19.80 -24.86
C SER A 91 10.92 -19.90 -25.86
N VAL A 92 11.08 -20.69 -26.88
CA VAL A 92 10.02 -20.96 -27.87
C VAL A 92 9.21 -22.16 -27.40
N VAL A 93 7.90 -22.01 -27.43
CA VAL A 93 6.92 -23.06 -27.15
C VAL A 93 6.27 -23.47 -28.48
N PHE A 94 6.14 -24.77 -28.69
CA PHE A 94 5.59 -25.34 -29.92
C PHE A 94 4.26 -26.07 -29.66
N ASN A 95 3.32 -25.94 -30.61
CA ASN A 95 2.12 -26.77 -30.71
C ASN A 95 2.00 -27.27 -32.16
N GLY A 96 2.54 -28.45 -32.44
CA GLY A 96 2.75 -28.90 -33.82
C GLY A 96 3.73 -27.98 -34.54
N ASP A 97 3.27 -27.44 -35.70
CA ASP A 97 4.08 -26.50 -36.52
C ASP A 97 4.00 -25.05 -36.04
N ALA A 98 3.05 -24.72 -35.16
CA ALA A 98 2.92 -23.38 -34.61
C ALA A 98 3.91 -23.16 -33.45
N SER A 99 4.53 -21.99 -33.42
CA SER A 99 5.50 -21.66 -32.39
C SER A 99 5.40 -20.21 -31.94
N GLN A 100 5.73 -19.97 -30.66
CA GLN A 100 5.66 -18.63 -30.08
C GLN A 100 6.76 -18.44 -29.04
N LEU A 101 7.49 -17.32 -29.11
CA LEU A 101 8.42 -16.91 -28.06
C LEU A 101 7.64 -16.58 -26.80
N THR A 102 7.96 -17.23 -25.69
CA THR A 102 7.18 -17.24 -24.46
C THR A 102 8.08 -17.02 -23.26
N ASN A 103 7.59 -16.27 -22.29
CA ASN A 103 8.24 -16.10 -20.99
C ASN A 103 7.83 -17.28 -20.09
N ILE A 104 8.74 -18.21 -19.86
CA ILE A 104 8.51 -19.39 -19.02
C ILE A 104 8.84 -19.04 -17.57
N HIS A 105 7.89 -19.28 -16.67
CA HIS A 105 8.05 -19.15 -15.23
C HIS A 105 7.93 -20.51 -14.55
N ALA A 106 9.07 -21.08 -14.16
CA ALA A 106 9.11 -22.27 -13.34
C ALA A 106 9.10 -21.88 -11.86
N VAL A 107 8.13 -22.38 -11.09
CA VAL A 107 7.90 -22.00 -9.69
C VAL A 107 7.84 -23.22 -8.78
N THR A 108 8.30 -23.05 -7.53
CA THR A 108 8.22 -24.10 -6.51
C THR A 108 6.92 -24.02 -5.72
N ALA A 109 6.62 -25.08 -4.98
CA ALA A 109 5.50 -25.09 -4.02
C ALA A 109 5.54 -23.86 -3.11
N GLY A 110 4.35 -23.35 -2.79
CA GLY A 110 4.17 -22.14 -1.99
C GLY A 110 4.10 -20.83 -2.78
N TYR A 111 4.47 -20.82 -4.07
CA TYR A 111 4.24 -19.67 -4.93
C TYR A 111 2.73 -19.54 -5.29
N PRO A 112 2.16 -18.34 -5.34
CA PRO A 112 2.68 -17.08 -4.86
C PRO A 112 2.57 -16.97 -3.33
N LEU A 113 3.57 -16.39 -2.67
CA LEU A 113 3.54 -16.19 -1.22
C LEU A 113 2.54 -15.12 -0.81
N ARG A 114 2.23 -14.19 -1.72
CA ARG A 114 1.23 -13.13 -1.61
C ARG A 114 0.44 -13.00 -2.92
N GLY A 115 -0.84 -12.69 -2.81
CA GLY A 115 -1.76 -12.68 -3.95
C GLY A 115 -2.24 -14.09 -4.31
N ARG A 116 -2.89 -14.24 -5.46
CA ARG A 116 -3.43 -15.50 -6.00
C ARG A 116 -3.24 -15.54 -7.50
N LEU A 117 -3.12 -16.74 -8.04
CA LEU A 117 -3.21 -16.97 -9.47
C LEU A 117 -4.69 -16.92 -9.90
N LEU A 118 -4.96 -16.38 -11.08
CA LEU A 118 -6.26 -16.49 -11.72
C LEU A 118 -6.14 -17.44 -12.90
N ILE A 119 -6.94 -18.49 -12.89
CA ILE A 119 -6.98 -19.52 -13.94
C ILE A 119 -8.37 -19.67 -14.51
N ALA A 120 -8.47 -20.18 -15.72
CA ALA A 120 -9.73 -20.52 -16.37
C ALA A 120 -9.56 -21.81 -17.21
N ASP A 121 -10.66 -22.38 -17.67
CA ASP A 121 -10.65 -23.54 -18.57
C ASP A 121 -10.69 -23.13 -20.06
N GLU A 122 -10.96 -21.84 -20.33
CA GLU A 122 -10.99 -21.28 -21.68
C GLU A 122 -10.18 -19.98 -21.75
N PRO A 123 -9.51 -19.69 -22.89
CA PRO A 123 -8.82 -18.43 -23.10
C PRO A 123 -9.77 -17.21 -22.99
N PHE A 124 -9.29 -16.15 -22.35
CA PHE A 124 -10.02 -14.88 -22.16
C PHE A 124 -11.29 -14.99 -21.30
N ALA A 125 -11.56 -16.14 -20.70
CA ALA A 125 -12.67 -16.31 -19.75
C ALA A 125 -12.40 -15.58 -18.43
N LYS A 126 -13.45 -15.44 -17.61
CA LYS A 126 -13.32 -14.87 -16.26
C LYS A 126 -12.51 -15.83 -15.39
N GLY A 127 -11.37 -15.35 -14.84
CA GLY A 127 -10.49 -16.16 -14.01
C GLY A 127 -11.10 -16.50 -12.64
N ILE A 128 -10.80 -17.70 -12.18
CA ILE A 128 -11.07 -18.19 -10.82
C ILE A 128 -9.75 -18.12 -10.03
N ALA A 129 -9.80 -17.57 -8.83
CA ALA A 129 -8.61 -17.44 -7.97
C ALA A 129 -8.23 -18.80 -7.36
N THR A 130 -6.96 -19.19 -7.54
CA THR A 130 -6.41 -20.41 -6.95
C THR A 130 -5.06 -20.16 -6.27
N ASN A 131 -4.72 -21.04 -5.32
CA ASN A 131 -3.38 -21.16 -4.75
C ASN A 131 -2.63 -22.40 -5.28
N ASP A 132 -3.27 -23.19 -6.13
CA ASP A 132 -2.67 -24.37 -6.74
C ASP A 132 -1.64 -23.95 -7.79
N LEU A 133 -0.80 -24.91 -8.16
CA LEU A 133 0.26 -24.78 -9.17
C LEU A 133 0.13 -25.91 -10.18
N PRO A 134 0.71 -25.77 -11.38
CA PRO A 134 0.79 -26.87 -12.32
C PRO A 134 1.42 -28.10 -11.65
N GLY A 135 0.77 -29.25 -11.82
CA GLY A 135 1.32 -30.54 -11.43
C GLY A 135 2.55 -30.91 -12.27
N PRO A 136 3.29 -31.97 -11.88
CA PRO A 136 4.35 -32.50 -12.72
C PRO A 136 3.84 -32.89 -14.12
N GLY A 137 4.53 -32.46 -15.18
CA GLY A 137 4.12 -32.68 -16.56
C GLY A 137 3.00 -31.77 -17.06
N GLU A 138 2.57 -30.78 -16.26
CA GLU A 138 1.53 -29.83 -16.58
C GLU A 138 2.07 -28.40 -16.72
N VAL A 139 1.39 -27.61 -17.57
CA VAL A 139 1.68 -26.19 -17.77
C VAL A 139 0.40 -25.38 -17.86
N TRP A 140 0.50 -24.12 -17.44
CA TRP A 140 -0.58 -23.13 -17.53
C TRP A 140 -0.13 -21.95 -18.41
N PRO A 141 -0.35 -22.02 -19.72
CA PRO A 141 -0.09 -20.92 -20.65
C PRO A 141 -1.12 -19.82 -20.48
N ASP A 142 -0.75 -18.57 -20.77
CA ASP A 142 -1.71 -17.47 -20.83
C ASP A 142 -2.58 -17.55 -22.10
N SER A 143 -3.67 -16.77 -22.11
CA SER A 143 -4.61 -16.73 -23.24
C SER A 143 -3.95 -16.27 -24.55
N LYS A 144 -2.93 -15.39 -24.46
CA LYS A 144 -2.21 -14.88 -25.64
C LYS A 144 -1.37 -15.97 -26.29
N LEU A 145 -0.69 -16.79 -25.47
CA LEU A 145 0.10 -17.92 -25.97
C LEU A 145 -0.81 -18.91 -26.70
N LEU A 146 -1.90 -19.34 -26.06
CA LEU A 146 -2.82 -20.32 -26.65
C LEU A 146 -3.43 -19.81 -27.96
N ALA A 147 -3.82 -18.53 -28.01
CA ALA A 147 -4.34 -17.91 -29.22
C ALA A 147 -3.29 -17.88 -30.35
N ALA A 148 -2.02 -17.58 -30.03
CA ALA A 148 -0.93 -17.50 -31.01
C ALA A 148 -0.57 -18.85 -31.62
N ILE A 149 -0.61 -19.95 -30.82
CA ILE A 149 -0.24 -21.30 -31.28
C ILE A 149 -1.43 -22.22 -31.57
N GLY A 150 -2.68 -21.71 -31.55
CA GLY A 150 -3.87 -22.51 -31.75
C GLY A 150 -4.08 -23.62 -30.70
N GLY A 151 -3.59 -23.40 -29.48
CA GLY A 151 -3.68 -24.37 -28.40
C GLY A 151 -4.98 -24.24 -27.59
N ARG A 152 -5.31 -25.29 -26.83
CA ARG A 152 -6.45 -25.34 -25.90
C ARG A 152 -6.10 -26.17 -24.67
N VAL A 153 -6.93 -26.12 -23.65
CA VAL A 153 -6.80 -27.03 -22.50
C VAL A 153 -6.82 -28.48 -22.99
N GLY A 154 -5.88 -29.28 -22.49
CA GLY A 154 -5.62 -30.64 -22.94
C GLY A 154 -4.59 -30.77 -24.08
N SER A 155 -4.20 -29.69 -24.76
CA SER A 155 -3.14 -29.71 -25.78
C SER A 155 -1.79 -30.12 -25.19
N GLN A 156 -0.95 -30.73 -26.02
CA GLN A 156 0.44 -31.06 -25.68
C GLN A 156 1.37 -30.00 -26.27
N LEU A 157 2.11 -29.32 -25.43
CA LEU A 157 3.06 -28.28 -25.84
C LEU A 157 4.48 -28.77 -25.68
N ALA A 158 5.29 -28.65 -26.73
CA ALA A 158 6.71 -28.96 -26.66
C ALA A 158 7.50 -27.73 -26.16
N ILE A 159 8.29 -27.93 -25.11
CA ILE A 159 9.09 -26.92 -24.44
C ILE A 159 10.51 -27.44 -24.26
N GLY A 160 11.44 -26.97 -25.09
CA GLY A 160 12.78 -27.55 -25.14
C GLY A 160 12.77 -29.03 -25.53
N ALA A 161 13.34 -29.90 -24.71
CA ALA A 161 13.41 -31.33 -24.96
C ALA A 161 12.22 -32.13 -24.39
N ALA A 162 11.21 -31.48 -23.80
CA ALA A 162 10.11 -32.18 -23.12
C ALA A 162 8.73 -31.65 -23.62
N THR A 163 7.69 -32.46 -23.40
CA THR A 163 6.31 -32.16 -23.78
C THR A 163 5.45 -32.11 -22.52
N PHE A 164 4.56 -31.13 -22.44
CA PHE A 164 3.71 -30.84 -21.28
C PHE A 164 2.26 -30.69 -21.68
N ARG A 165 1.37 -31.14 -20.80
CA ARG A 165 -0.07 -31.00 -20.99
C ARG A 165 -0.55 -29.63 -20.48
N VAL A 166 -1.38 -28.93 -21.25
CA VAL A 166 -2.09 -27.74 -20.80
C VAL A 166 -3.22 -28.16 -19.86
N ALA A 167 -3.08 -27.87 -18.57
CA ALA A 167 -4.09 -28.21 -17.59
C ALA A 167 -5.14 -27.08 -17.42
N HIS A 168 -4.72 -25.84 -17.35
CA HIS A 168 -5.56 -24.65 -17.26
C HIS A 168 -4.96 -23.48 -18.05
N VAL A 169 -5.75 -22.44 -18.27
CA VAL A 169 -5.31 -21.18 -18.86
C VAL A 169 -4.97 -20.18 -17.75
N LEU A 170 -3.78 -19.62 -17.77
CA LEU A 170 -3.40 -18.54 -16.86
C LEU A 170 -4.03 -17.23 -17.32
N ILE A 171 -4.89 -16.65 -16.51
CA ILE A 171 -5.52 -15.35 -16.77
C ILE A 171 -4.69 -14.20 -16.19
N ALA A 172 -4.21 -14.38 -14.94
CA ALA A 172 -3.34 -13.41 -14.30
C ALA A 172 -2.49 -14.05 -13.21
N ARG A 173 -1.32 -13.46 -12.95
CA ARG A 173 -0.43 -13.81 -11.85
C ARG A 173 -0.03 -12.55 -11.07
N PRO A 174 0.29 -12.65 -9.76
CA PRO A 174 0.60 -11.47 -8.96
C PRO A 174 1.81 -10.68 -9.44
N ASP A 175 2.91 -11.32 -9.77
CA ASP A 175 4.16 -10.66 -10.18
C ASP A 175 4.19 -10.27 -11.67
N GLN A 176 3.04 -9.99 -12.26
CA GLN A 176 2.88 -9.49 -13.60
C GLN A 176 2.90 -7.96 -13.56
N GLY A 177 3.96 -7.33 -14.00
CA GLY A 177 4.04 -5.87 -14.09
C GLY A 177 5.46 -5.32 -14.22
N GLY A 178 5.75 -4.59 -15.28
CA GLY A 178 6.79 -3.58 -15.31
C GLY A 178 8.04 -3.81 -16.16
N THR A 179 8.11 -4.85 -16.98
CA THR A 179 9.22 -4.98 -17.94
C THR A 179 8.75 -5.27 -19.34
N PHE A 180 9.52 -4.85 -20.36
CA PHE A 180 9.26 -5.19 -21.78
C PHE A 180 9.16 -6.71 -22.03
N ALA A 181 9.72 -7.53 -21.13
CA ALA A 181 9.58 -8.99 -21.17
C ALA A 181 8.14 -9.48 -20.99
N GLU A 182 7.24 -8.65 -20.48
CA GLU A 182 5.81 -8.97 -20.30
C GLU A 182 4.97 -8.72 -21.53
N LEU A 183 5.54 -8.16 -22.59
CA LEU A 183 4.90 -8.13 -23.90
C LEU A 183 4.85 -9.53 -24.53
N ALA A 184 5.80 -10.42 -24.19
CA ALA A 184 5.76 -11.81 -24.60
C ALA A 184 4.70 -12.58 -23.79
N PRO A 185 3.99 -13.52 -24.43
CA PRO A 185 3.10 -14.45 -23.73
C PRO A 185 3.83 -15.17 -22.59
N THR A 186 3.06 -15.58 -21.59
CA THR A 186 3.61 -16.19 -20.36
C THR A 186 3.08 -17.61 -20.19
N LEU A 187 3.93 -18.47 -19.62
CA LEU A 187 3.59 -19.83 -19.23
C LEU A 187 4.16 -20.11 -17.83
N ILE A 188 3.32 -20.66 -16.95
CA ILE A 188 3.76 -21.17 -15.65
C ILE A 188 3.91 -22.69 -15.72
N MET A 189 5.01 -23.20 -15.11
CA MET A 189 5.29 -24.64 -14.97
C MET A 189 5.84 -24.95 -13.59
N ASN A 190 5.84 -26.23 -13.23
CA ASN A 190 6.49 -26.69 -12.02
C ASN A 190 8.02 -26.62 -12.14
N ALA A 191 8.70 -26.11 -11.12
CA ALA A 191 10.17 -25.99 -11.13
C ALA A 191 10.85 -27.36 -11.19
N ALA A 192 10.22 -28.44 -10.72
CA ALA A 192 10.75 -29.80 -10.79
C ALA A 192 10.86 -30.30 -12.24
N ASP A 193 10.06 -29.80 -13.17
CA ASP A 193 10.05 -30.18 -14.57
C ASP A 193 11.08 -29.43 -15.42
N LEU A 194 11.62 -28.33 -14.91
CA LEU A 194 12.54 -27.46 -15.67
C LEU A 194 13.79 -28.17 -16.17
N PRO A 195 14.46 -29.07 -15.41
CA PRO A 195 15.61 -29.85 -15.92
C PRO A 195 15.28 -30.71 -17.12
N ALA A 196 14.09 -31.30 -17.21
CA ALA A 196 13.66 -32.13 -18.33
C ALA A 196 13.59 -31.35 -19.65
N THR A 197 13.33 -30.04 -19.59
CA THR A 197 13.29 -29.19 -20.78
C THR A 197 14.64 -28.94 -21.43
N ARG A 198 15.75 -29.12 -20.69
CA ARG A 198 17.14 -28.81 -21.11
C ARG A 198 17.31 -27.36 -21.61
N LEU A 199 16.48 -26.45 -21.18
CA LEU A 199 16.55 -25.03 -21.61
C LEU A 199 17.69 -24.26 -20.94
N ILE A 200 18.10 -24.66 -19.74
CA ILE A 200 19.18 -24.00 -19.01
C ILE A 200 20.51 -24.61 -19.45
N GLN A 201 21.26 -23.85 -20.24
CA GLN A 201 22.58 -24.20 -20.76
C GLN A 201 23.58 -23.08 -20.42
N PRO A 202 24.90 -23.34 -20.49
CA PRO A 202 25.89 -22.27 -20.38
C PRO A 202 25.61 -21.15 -21.37
N GLY A 203 25.47 -19.91 -20.87
CA GLY A 203 25.10 -18.75 -21.68
C GLY A 203 23.60 -18.44 -21.76
N SER A 204 22.71 -19.30 -21.25
CA SER A 204 21.28 -19.00 -21.19
C SER A 204 21.00 -17.78 -20.31
N ARG A 205 20.13 -16.88 -20.77
CA ARG A 205 19.62 -15.76 -19.97
C ARG A 205 18.51 -16.26 -19.04
N VAL A 206 18.88 -16.55 -17.81
CA VAL A 206 17.97 -17.02 -16.77
C VAL A 206 17.88 -15.99 -15.66
N SER A 207 16.69 -15.76 -15.14
CA SER A 207 16.44 -14.92 -13.97
C SER A 207 15.98 -15.81 -12.82
N TYR A 208 16.77 -15.87 -11.77
CA TYR A 208 16.43 -16.60 -10.55
C TYR A 208 15.83 -15.66 -9.53
N GLY A 209 14.76 -16.08 -8.87
CA GLY A 209 14.09 -15.34 -7.81
C GLY A 209 13.93 -16.18 -6.55
N ALA A 210 14.31 -15.60 -5.42
CA ALA A 210 13.95 -16.10 -4.10
C ALA A 210 12.90 -15.16 -3.50
N LEU A 211 11.77 -15.73 -3.11
CA LEU A 211 10.62 -15.02 -2.57
C LEU A 211 10.51 -15.34 -1.09
N PHE A 212 10.21 -14.30 -0.29
CA PHE A 212 10.09 -14.43 1.16
C PHE A 212 8.85 -13.69 1.64
N ALA A 213 8.09 -14.31 2.56
CA ALA A 213 6.92 -13.70 3.17
C ALA A 213 6.74 -14.14 4.63
N GLY A 214 6.27 -13.23 5.47
CA GLY A 214 6.06 -13.47 6.89
C GLY A 214 5.47 -12.28 7.62
N ASP A 215 5.63 -12.24 8.94
CA ASP A 215 5.25 -11.12 9.76
C ASP A 215 6.19 -9.93 9.52
N ARG A 216 5.68 -8.72 9.61
CA ARG A 216 6.39 -7.48 9.26
C ARG A 216 7.73 -7.35 9.98
N ASP A 217 7.75 -7.55 11.32
CA ASP A 217 8.96 -7.40 12.12
C ASP A 217 10.04 -8.41 11.72
N ARG A 218 9.63 -9.66 11.42
CA ARG A 218 10.54 -10.73 10.96
C ARG A 218 11.08 -10.44 9.57
N ILE A 219 10.25 -9.91 8.68
CA ILE A 219 10.63 -9.51 7.32
C ILE A 219 11.62 -8.34 7.36
N ASP A 220 11.40 -7.32 8.18
CA ASP A 220 12.29 -6.16 8.29
C ASP A 220 13.66 -6.57 8.87
N ALA A 221 13.68 -7.45 9.88
CA ALA A 221 14.91 -8.01 10.41
C ALA A 221 15.66 -8.90 9.38
N PHE A 222 14.92 -9.69 8.62
CA PHE A 222 15.49 -10.51 7.54
C PHE A 222 16.02 -9.66 6.38
N LYS A 223 15.31 -8.61 6.00
CA LYS A 223 15.73 -7.65 4.98
C LYS A 223 17.08 -7.01 5.33
N THR A 224 17.22 -6.56 6.58
CA THR A 224 18.49 -5.99 7.07
C THR A 224 19.63 -6.99 6.97
N TRP A 225 19.40 -8.21 7.41
CA TRP A 225 20.38 -9.30 7.29
C TRP A 225 20.72 -9.59 5.83
N LEU A 226 19.70 -9.70 4.95
CA LEU A 226 19.87 -10.02 3.54
C LEU A 226 20.65 -8.92 2.80
N GLN A 227 20.43 -7.63 3.14
CA GLN A 227 21.19 -6.52 2.58
C GLN A 227 22.70 -6.61 2.89
N ALA A 228 23.06 -7.10 4.09
CA ALA A 228 24.44 -7.28 4.50
C ALA A 228 25.11 -8.51 3.88
N HIS A 229 24.32 -9.53 3.48
CA HIS A 229 24.85 -10.83 3.02
C HIS A 229 24.64 -11.10 1.53
N LYS A 230 23.90 -10.24 0.81
CA LYS A 230 23.69 -10.41 -0.63
C LYS A 230 24.99 -10.31 -1.41
N LYS A 231 25.10 -11.11 -2.46
CA LYS A 231 26.26 -11.13 -3.35
C LYS A 231 26.20 -10.00 -4.39
N PRO A 232 27.33 -9.60 -4.95
CA PRO A 232 27.34 -8.71 -6.12
C PRO A 232 26.50 -9.28 -7.27
N GLY A 233 25.66 -8.42 -7.88
CA GLY A 233 24.72 -8.83 -8.93
C GLY A 233 23.34 -9.27 -8.43
N GLU A 234 23.17 -9.58 -7.15
CA GLU A 234 21.86 -9.84 -6.55
C GLU A 234 21.12 -8.54 -6.25
N ARG A 235 19.84 -8.50 -6.65
CA ARG A 235 18.97 -7.32 -6.48
C ARG A 235 17.86 -7.65 -5.52
N LEU A 236 17.88 -6.99 -4.38
CA LEU A 236 16.78 -7.04 -3.42
C LEU A 236 15.68 -6.06 -3.88
N ARG A 237 14.46 -6.55 -3.98
CA ARG A 237 13.25 -5.76 -4.20
C ARG A 237 12.29 -6.02 -3.05
N ASP A 238 11.77 -4.98 -2.48
CA ASP A 238 10.70 -5.04 -1.50
C ASP A 238 9.43 -4.36 -2.03
N ILE A 239 8.41 -4.34 -1.20
CA ILE A 239 7.13 -3.69 -1.51
C ILE A 239 7.33 -2.22 -1.90
N THR A 240 8.33 -1.55 -1.32
CA THR A 240 8.60 -0.13 -1.57
C THR A 240 9.26 0.12 -2.92
N ASP A 241 9.90 -0.91 -3.49
CA ASP A 241 10.62 -0.86 -4.77
C ASP A 241 9.79 -1.39 -5.95
N ALA A 242 8.62 -2.01 -5.67
CA ALA A 242 7.79 -2.66 -6.68
C ALA A 242 7.26 -1.69 -7.76
N SER A 243 7.08 -0.41 -7.40
CA SER A 243 6.63 0.62 -8.33
C SER A 243 7.27 1.98 -8.00
N PRO A 244 8.55 2.20 -8.38
CA PRO A 244 9.27 3.44 -8.06
C PRO A 244 8.56 4.70 -8.58
N GLN A 245 7.90 4.60 -9.75
CA GLN A 245 7.15 5.71 -10.35
C GLN A 245 5.93 6.07 -9.49
N ILE A 246 5.16 5.08 -9.07
CA ILE A 246 3.98 5.29 -8.21
C ILE A 246 4.42 5.82 -6.86
N LYS A 247 5.45 5.23 -6.24
CA LYS A 247 6.02 5.72 -4.99
C LYS A 247 6.46 7.18 -5.11
N SER A 248 7.23 7.53 -6.14
CA SER A 248 7.71 8.90 -6.33
C SER A 248 6.57 9.89 -6.59
N ALA A 249 5.47 9.47 -7.21
CA ALA A 249 4.27 10.27 -7.40
C ALA A 249 3.52 10.47 -6.07
N VAL A 250 3.34 9.40 -5.28
CA VAL A 250 2.71 9.45 -3.95
C VAL A 250 3.54 10.30 -3.00
N ASP A 251 4.87 10.13 -2.96
CA ASP A 251 5.77 10.91 -2.11
C ASP A 251 5.77 12.40 -2.49
N ARG A 252 5.68 12.73 -3.79
CA ARG A 252 5.54 14.13 -4.25
C ARG A 252 4.19 14.71 -3.86
N ALA A 253 3.10 13.97 -4.09
CA ALA A 253 1.76 14.39 -3.67
C ALA A 253 1.70 14.57 -2.15
N GLY A 254 2.25 13.63 -1.38
CA GLY A 254 2.33 13.70 0.08
C GLY A 254 3.10 14.94 0.56
N ARG A 255 4.25 15.24 -0.03
CA ARG A 255 5.02 16.46 0.28
C ARG A 255 4.26 17.73 -0.05
N PHE A 256 3.61 17.78 -1.22
CA PHE A 256 2.80 18.94 -1.61
C PHE A 256 1.61 19.14 -0.66
N LEU A 257 0.89 18.07 -0.32
CA LEU A 257 -0.21 18.11 0.63
C LEU A 257 0.25 18.49 2.04
N SER A 258 1.42 18.00 2.47
CA SER A 258 2.04 18.37 3.75
C SER A 258 2.40 19.86 3.81
N LEU A 259 2.94 20.42 2.73
CA LEU A 259 3.22 21.86 2.63
C LEU A 259 1.92 22.69 2.65
N ALA A 260 0.90 22.28 1.89
CA ALA A 260 -0.42 22.93 1.90
C ALA A 260 -1.05 22.87 3.29
N SER A 261 -0.92 21.75 3.99
CA SER A 261 -1.36 21.56 5.37
C SER A 261 -0.61 22.49 6.34
N LEU A 262 0.72 22.63 6.18
CA LEU A 262 1.51 23.57 6.98
C LEU A 262 1.05 25.01 6.83
N VAL A 263 0.81 25.45 5.58
CA VAL A 263 0.27 26.78 5.30
C VAL A 263 -1.10 26.97 5.93
N SER A 264 -1.98 25.96 5.84
CA SER A 264 -3.29 25.98 6.47
C SER A 264 -3.20 26.11 7.98
N VAL A 265 -2.30 25.35 8.63
CA VAL A 265 -2.04 25.44 10.08
C VAL A 265 -1.54 26.84 10.45
N LEU A 266 -0.65 27.43 9.66
CA LEU A 266 -0.13 28.78 9.90
C LEU A 266 -1.25 29.83 9.82
N LEU A 267 -2.08 29.77 8.77
CA LEU A 267 -3.24 30.68 8.63
C LEU A 267 -4.23 30.53 9.79
N CYS A 268 -4.45 29.31 10.23
CA CYS A 268 -5.31 29.05 11.39
C CYS A 268 -4.70 29.55 12.69
N ALA A 269 -3.39 29.42 12.88
CA ALA A 269 -2.69 29.98 14.05
C ALA A 269 -2.84 31.51 14.09
N ILE A 270 -2.75 32.18 12.94
CA ILE A 270 -2.98 33.63 12.83
C ILE A 270 -4.44 33.97 13.16
N ALA A 271 -5.41 33.23 12.60
CA ALA A 271 -6.82 33.43 12.88
C ALA A 271 -7.18 33.23 14.36
N VAL A 272 -6.59 32.19 14.99
CA VAL A 272 -6.72 31.94 16.43
C VAL A 272 -6.12 33.08 17.25
N ALA A 273 -4.92 33.55 16.90
CA ALA A 273 -4.24 34.64 17.60
C ALA A 273 -5.06 35.95 17.50
N MET A 274 -5.60 36.27 16.31
CA MET A 274 -6.46 37.44 16.11
C MET A 274 -7.77 37.33 16.91
N SER A 275 -8.40 36.17 16.88
CA SER A 275 -9.64 35.92 17.65
C SER A 275 -9.41 35.97 19.15
N ALA A 276 -8.30 35.36 19.63
CA ALA A 276 -7.92 35.42 21.02
C ALA A 276 -7.63 36.88 21.48
N ARG A 277 -6.92 37.65 20.64
CA ARG A 277 -6.68 39.09 20.91
C ARG A 277 -7.98 39.87 21.02
N ARG A 278 -8.92 39.65 20.08
CA ARG A 278 -10.26 40.30 20.10
C ARG A 278 -11.04 39.89 21.35
N TYR A 279 -11.01 38.60 21.70
CA TYR A 279 -11.64 38.08 22.91
C TYR A 279 -11.11 38.75 24.18
N VAL A 280 -9.79 38.86 24.33
CA VAL A 280 -9.16 39.51 25.49
C VAL A 280 -9.56 40.98 25.59
N HIS A 281 -9.52 41.72 24.47
CA HIS A 281 -9.90 43.16 24.48
C HIS A 281 -11.35 43.40 24.91
N ARG A 282 -12.29 42.55 24.53
CA ARG A 282 -13.69 42.68 24.93
C ARG A 282 -13.97 42.24 26.37
N HIS A 283 -13.12 41.41 26.94
CA HIS A 283 -13.29 40.93 28.31
C HIS A 283 -12.53 41.76 29.36
N LEU A 284 -11.85 42.83 28.94
CA LEU A 284 -11.12 43.71 29.86
C LEU A 284 -12.00 44.28 30.98
N ASP A 285 -13.22 44.70 30.64
CA ASP A 285 -14.17 45.25 31.62
C ASP A 285 -14.63 44.17 32.62
N THR A 286 -14.89 42.95 32.15
CA THR A 286 -15.28 41.83 33.00
C THR A 286 -14.13 41.44 33.94
N VAL A 287 -12.88 41.44 33.44
CA VAL A 287 -11.68 41.20 34.24
C VAL A 287 -11.45 42.28 35.26
N ALA A 288 -11.68 43.57 34.91
CA ALA A 288 -11.61 44.70 35.82
C ALA A 288 -12.61 44.54 36.96
N LEU A 289 -13.88 44.22 36.64
CA LEU A 289 -14.93 43.96 37.62
C LEU A 289 -14.60 42.79 38.56
N LEU A 290 -14.04 41.67 38.01
CA LEU A 290 -13.58 40.57 38.86
C LEU A 290 -12.42 40.93 39.79
N LYS A 291 -11.51 41.79 39.35
CA LYS A 291 -10.43 42.31 40.19
C LYS A 291 -10.94 43.20 41.30
N THR A 292 -11.94 44.05 41.06
CA THR A 292 -12.54 44.89 42.12
C THR A 292 -13.25 44.03 43.16
N LEU A 293 -13.76 42.83 42.77
CA LEU A 293 -14.36 41.85 43.67
C LEU A 293 -13.33 40.95 44.36
N GLY A 294 -12.02 41.22 44.20
CA GLY A 294 -10.94 40.53 44.92
C GLY A 294 -10.41 39.24 44.19
N ALA A 295 -10.74 39.04 42.90
CA ALA A 295 -10.17 37.92 42.18
C ALA A 295 -8.67 38.09 41.90
N THR A 296 -7.87 37.06 42.17
CA THR A 296 -6.44 37.09 41.91
C THR A 296 -6.15 36.95 40.40
N ARG A 297 -5.05 37.53 39.93
CA ARG A 297 -4.60 37.48 38.54
C ARG A 297 -4.47 36.01 38.07
N ALA A 298 -3.96 35.12 38.92
CA ALA A 298 -3.82 33.72 38.65
C ALA A 298 -5.17 33.02 38.40
N PHE A 299 -6.17 33.34 39.20
CA PHE A 299 -7.53 32.79 39.04
C PHE A 299 -8.14 33.18 37.70
N THR A 300 -8.06 34.45 37.31
CA THR A 300 -8.61 34.95 36.04
C THR A 300 -7.93 34.32 34.83
N LEU A 301 -6.57 34.23 34.85
CA LEU A 301 -5.81 33.54 33.82
C LEU A 301 -6.19 32.07 33.72
N THR A 302 -6.33 31.36 34.83
CA THR A 302 -6.70 29.94 34.84
C THR A 302 -8.10 29.74 34.22
N VAL A 303 -9.08 30.60 34.53
CA VAL A 303 -10.43 30.51 33.94
C VAL A 303 -10.37 30.72 32.42
N THR A 304 -9.68 31.78 31.95
CA THR A 304 -9.54 32.08 30.53
C THR A 304 -8.81 30.98 29.75
N VAL A 305 -7.70 30.47 30.27
CA VAL A 305 -6.96 29.36 29.64
C VAL A 305 -7.82 28.12 29.58
N LEU A 306 -8.58 27.81 30.65
CA LEU A 306 -9.46 26.65 30.68
C LEU A 306 -10.59 26.77 29.66
N GLN A 307 -11.18 27.95 29.47
CA GLN A 307 -12.18 28.21 28.44
C GLN A 307 -11.61 27.98 27.03
N LEU A 308 -10.44 28.55 26.73
CA LEU A 308 -9.79 28.35 25.42
C LEU A 308 -9.43 26.88 25.17
N LEU A 309 -8.98 26.16 26.20
CA LEU A 309 -8.70 24.72 26.12
C LEU A 309 -9.96 23.89 25.81
N ILE A 310 -11.09 24.21 26.44
CA ILE A 310 -12.36 23.53 26.17
C ILE A 310 -12.81 23.79 24.73
N VAL A 311 -12.74 25.04 24.26
CA VAL A 311 -13.08 25.41 22.89
C VAL A 311 -12.17 24.69 21.89
N ALA A 312 -10.87 24.65 22.16
CA ALA A 312 -9.90 23.96 21.33
C ALA A 312 -10.17 22.45 21.25
N LEU A 313 -10.50 21.82 22.39
CA LEU A 313 -10.84 20.40 22.44
C LEU A 313 -12.12 20.08 21.66
N LEU A 314 -13.17 20.88 21.83
CA LEU A 314 -14.42 20.72 21.09
C LEU A 314 -14.23 20.95 19.58
N ALA A 315 -13.45 21.95 19.21
CA ALA A 315 -13.10 22.22 17.82
C ALA A 315 -12.26 21.08 17.21
N ALA A 316 -11.33 20.52 17.99
CA ALA A 316 -10.52 19.37 17.54
C ALA A 316 -11.39 18.13 17.29
N ILE A 317 -12.32 17.82 18.19
CA ILE A 317 -13.24 16.68 18.02
C ILE A 317 -14.15 16.91 16.80
N ALA A 318 -14.78 18.07 16.70
CA ALA A 318 -15.66 18.41 15.59
C ALA A 318 -14.90 18.43 14.26
N GLY A 319 -13.72 19.06 14.23
CA GLY A 319 -12.86 19.13 13.05
C GLY A 319 -12.38 17.75 12.60
N SER A 320 -11.97 16.89 13.52
CA SER A 320 -11.56 15.51 13.18
C SER A 320 -12.73 14.70 12.63
N ALA A 321 -13.92 14.83 13.20
CA ALA A 321 -15.12 14.17 12.69
C ALA A 321 -15.47 14.65 11.27
N VAL A 322 -15.44 15.96 11.02
CA VAL A 322 -15.67 16.54 9.70
C VAL A 322 -14.60 16.08 8.71
N GLY A 323 -13.32 16.09 9.10
CA GLY A 323 -12.21 15.61 8.27
C GLY A 323 -12.36 14.14 7.88
N PHE A 324 -12.78 13.31 8.82
CA PHE A 324 -13.08 11.88 8.56
C PHE A 324 -14.25 11.69 7.60
N LEU A 325 -15.35 12.42 7.80
CA LEU A 325 -16.53 12.36 6.93
C LEU A 325 -16.24 12.88 5.51
N ALA A 326 -15.50 13.97 5.41
CA ALA A 326 -15.09 14.54 4.12
C ALA A 326 -14.21 13.56 3.33
N GLN A 327 -13.28 12.90 3.99
CA GLN A 327 -12.44 11.84 3.39
C GLN A 327 -13.30 10.65 2.91
N GLU A 328 -14.24 10.17 3.73
CA GLU A 328 -15.09 9.05 3.36
C GLU A 328 -15.98 9.38 2.15
N TRP A 329 -16.53 10.61 2.12
CA TRP A 329 -17.32 11.10 0.99
C TRP A 329 -16.48 11.19 -0.29
N LEU A 330 -15.27 11.76 -0.20
CA LEU A 330 -14.33 11.85 -1.33
C LEU A 330 -13.98 10.46 -1.89
N LEU A 331 -13.71 9.50 -1.01
CA LEU A 331 -13.40 8.13 -1.41
C LEU A 331 -14.58 7.42 -2.09
N ARG A 332 -15.80 7.64 -1.62
CA ARG A 332 -17.00 7.08 -2.30
C ARG A 332 -17.15 7.63 -3.70
N THR A 333 -16.87 8.91 -3.89
CA THR A 333 -16.92 9.56 -5.21
C THR A 333 -15.84 8.99 -6.15
N ILE A 334 -14.62 8.80 -5.64
CA ILE A 334 -13.48 8.26 -6.40
C ILE A 334 -13.70 6.77 -6.75
N ARG A 335 -14.27 5.97 -5.84
CA ARG A 335 -14.60 4.55 -6.13
C ARG A 335 -15.57 4.41 -7.31
N GLY A 336 -16.54 5.32 -7.44
CA GLY A 336 -17.46 5.34 -8.57
C GLY A 336 -16.80 5.62 -9.92
N LEU A 337 -15.64 6.32 -9.91
CA LEU A 337 -14.90 6.70 -11.10
C LEU A 337 -13.82 5.69 -11.52
N LEU A 338 -13.23 4.95 -10.58
CA LEU A 338 -12.03 4.13 -10.83
C LEU A 338 -12.27 2.61 -10.85
N ALA A 339 -13.49 2.12 -10.62
CA ALA A 339 -13.82 0.68 -10.50
C ALA A 339 -12.82 -0.14 -9.63
N VAL A 340 -12.17 0.49 -8.68
CA VAL A 340 -11.22 -0.16 -7.75
C VAL A 340 -11.99 -0.85 -6.64
N THR A 341 -11.88 -2.15 -6.57
CA THR A 341 -12.84 -3.01 -5.88
C THR A 341 -12.73 -2.98 -4.35
N GLU A 342 -11.59 -2.65 -3.72
CA GLU A 342 -11.50 -2.53 -2.25
C GLU A 342 -10.31 -1.69 -1.77
N LEU A 343 -10.58 -0.62 -1.04
CA LEU A 343 -9.59 0.10 -0.24
C LEU A 343 -9.69 -0.36 1.22
N PRO A 344 -8.57 -0.56 1.93
CA PRO A 344 -8.58 -1.01 3.31
C PRO A 344 -9.26 0.02 4.24
N PRO A 345 -9.86 -0.43 5.38
CA PRO A 345 -10.41 0.47 6.38
C PRO A 345 -9.34 1.40 6.94
N ALA A 346 -9.76 2.59 7.39
CA ALA A 346 -8.88 3.51 8.09
C ALA A 346 -8.49 2.87 9.44
N GLY A 347 -7.21 2.60 9.64
CA GLY A 347 -6.63 2.24 10.92
C GLY A 347 -6.07 3.48 11.61
#